data_7e3c0df991b46486d6c14b3efe2dd31d
#
_entry.id   7e3c0df991b46486d6c14b3efe2dd31d
#
_cell.length_a   1.000
_cell.length_b   1.000
_cell.length_c   1.000
_cell.angle_alpha   90.00
_cell.angle_beta   90.00
_cell.angle_gamma   90.00
#
_symmetry.space_group_name_H-M   'P 1'
#
loop_
_entity.id
_entity.type
_entity.pdbx_description
1 polymer ?
#
loop_
_entity_poly.entity_id
_entity_poly.type
_entity_poly.pdbx_seq_one_letter_code
_entity_poly.pdbx_strand_id
1 'polypeptide(L)'
;DTEAFKKWKPDFHDASFILEEGKYRCGTRLEKMSKRYFNVVNPDEIVEKYGADTFRMYEMFLGPVEQDKPWDTKGIEGVHRFLRKLWRLFVHEEKGLVVNKENPTDAEWKVLYRTIRKVEEDTERFSFNTVVILFFHWIRCNCPIWKCFCVSIYLATS
;
A
#
# COMPACT_ATOMS: atom_id res chain seq x y z
N ASP A 1 -12.04 -4.73 -26.98
CA ASP A 1 -13.21 -5.16 -27.77
C ASP A 1 -13.80 -3.96 -28.53
N THR A 2 -13.54 -3.87 -29.84
CA THR A 2 -13.95 -2.75 -30.70
C THR A 2 -15.47 -2.69 -30.92
N GLU A 3 -16.15 -3.84 -30.95
CA GLU A 3 -17.59 -3.92 -31.10
C GLU A 3 -18.33 -3.45 -29.82
N ALA A 4 -17.83 -3.84 -28.64
CA ALA A 4 -18.35 -3.34 -27.38
C ALA A 4 -18.13 -1.83 -27.25
N PHE A 5 -16.98 -1.31 -27.72
CA PHE A 5 -16.69 0.11 -27.74
C PHE A 5 -17.67 0.89 -28.63
N LYS A 6 -17.97 0.44 -29.85
CA LYS A 6 -18.94 1.05 -30.75
C LYS A 6 -20.34 1.14 -30.13
N LYS A 7 -20.78 0.07 -29.45
CA LYS A 7 -22.06 0.04 -28.74
C LYS A 7 -22.10 1.04 -27.57
N TRP A 8 -20.98 1.18 -26.87
CA TRP A 8 -20.88 2.09 -25.74
C TRP A 8 -20.78 3.56 -26.17
N LYS A 9 -20.12 3.85 -27.30
CA LYS A 9 -19.91 5.19 -27.83
C LYS A 9 -20.57 5.33 -29.21
N PRO A 10 -21.85 5.74 -29.27
CA PRO A 10 -22.58 5.88 -30.54
C PRO A 10 -21.90 6.78 -31.58
N ASP A 11 -21.18 7.81 -31.12
CA ASP A 11 -20.42 8.72 -32.00
C ASP A 11 -19.36 8.01 -32.86
N PHE A 12 -18.98 6.79 -32.48
CA PHE A 12 -17.99 5.98 -33.19
C PHE A 12 -18.59 4.73 -33.84
N HIS A 13 -19.91 4.68 -33.99
CA HIS A 13 -20.60 3.53 -34.59
C HIS A 13 -20.03 3.14 -35.97
N ASP A 14 -19.77 4.12 -36.82
CA ASP A 14 -19.24 3.94 -38.17
C ASP A 14 -17.70 4.00 -38.25
N ALA A 15 -17.02 4.07 -37.10
CA ALA A 15 -15.57 4.14 -37.10
C ALA A 15 -14.91 2.83 -37.53
N SER A 16 -13.85 2.96 -38.35
CA SER A 16 -12.96 1.85 -38.69
C SER A 16 -11.76 1.84 -37.78
N PHE A 17 -11.44 0.70 -37.18
CA PHE A 17 -10.30 0.54 -36.31
C PHE A 17 -9.11 -0.04 -37.09
N ILE A 18 -7.98 0.66 -37.07
CA ILE A 18 -6.71 0.16 -37.61
C ILE A 18 -6.10 -0.76 -36.54
N LEU A 19 -5.98 -2.04 -36.89
CA LEU A 19 -5.40 -3.04 -36.00
C LEU A 19 -3.94 -3.30 -36.38
N GLU A 20 -3.04 -3.29 -35.39
CA GLU A 20 -1.66 -3.75 -35.52
C GLU A 20 -1.56 -5.13 -34.87
N GLU A 21 -1.17 -6.14 -35.63
CA GLU A 21 -1.09 -7.54 -35.15
C GLU A 21 -2.39 -8.05 -34.52
N GLY A 22 -3.54 -7.65 -35.09
CA GLY A 22 -4.86 -8.03 -34.60
C GLY A 22 -5.32 -7.32 -33.33
N LYS A 23 -4.58 -6.30 -32.86
CA LYS A 23 -4.90 -5.52 -31.65
C LYS A 23 -5.00 -4.03 -31.98
N TYR A 24 -5.97 -3.37 -31.39
CA TYR A 24 -6.05 -1.91 -31.42
C TYR A 24 -5.09 -1.32 -30.38
N ARG A 25 -4.10 -0.57 -30.84
CA ARG A 25 -3.19 0.17 -29.95
C ARG A 25 -3.80 1.52 -29.61
N CYS A 26 -3.99 1.76 -28.32
CA CYS A 26 -4.49 3.04 -27.82
C CYS A 26 -3.56 3.58 -26.73
N GLY A 27 -3.58 4.89 -26.55
CA GLY A 27 -2.93 5.55 -25.42
C GLY A 27 -3.71 5.32 -24.12
N THR A 28 -3.07 5.59 -23.00
CA THR A 28 -3.71 5.62 -21.68
C THR A 28 -3.85 7.07 -21.23
N ARG A 29 -4.96 7.39 -20.60
CA ARG A 29 -5.23 8.69 -20.00
C ARG A 29 -5.70 8.50 -18.57
N LEU A 30 -5.22 9.37 -17.68
CA LEU A 30 -5.71 9.41 -16.32
C LEU A 30 -7.12 10.00 -16.30
N GLU A 31 -8.08 9.24 -15.80
CA GLU A 31 -9.49 9.66 -15.73
C GLU A 31 -10.05 9.32 -14.33
N LYS A 32 -10.99 10.14 -13.87
CA LYS A 32 -11.72 9.85 -12.64
C LYS A 32 -12.47 8.52 -12.79
N MET A 33 -12.39 7.65 -11.77
CA MET A 33 -13.14 6.40 -11.75
C MET A 33 -14.65 6.66 -11.84
N SER A 34 -15.30 5.99 -12.78
CA SER A 34 -16.75 6.07 -12.98
C SER A 34 -17.27 4.79 -13.59
N LYS A 35 -18.42 4.31 -13.15
CA LYS A 35 -19.11 3.16 -13.74
C LYS A 35 -19.36 3.37 -15.25
N ARG A 36 -19.58 4.62 -15.68
CA ARG A 36 -19.78 4.99 -17.09
C ARG A 36 -18.54 4.70 -17.95
N TYR A 37 -17.36 4.77 -17.38
CA TYR A 37 -16.10 4.54 -18.08
C TYR A 37 -15.55 3.13 -17.90
N PHE A 38 -16.22 2.28 -17.14
CA PHE A 38 -15.80 0.90 -16.85
C PHE A 38 -14.39 0.81 -16.26
N ASN A 39 -13.97 1.85 -15.56
CA ASN A 39 -12.64 1.97 -14.97
C ASN A 39 -12.66 1.94 -13.43
N VAL A 40 -13.76 1.46 -12.85
CA VAL A 40 -13.91 1.34 -11.40
C VAL A 40 -13.24 0.07 -10.91
N VAL A 41 -12.46 0.20 -9.85
CA VAL A 41 -11.95 -0.93 -9.07
C VAL A 41 -12.89 -1.15 -7.89
N ASN A 42 -13.40 -2.37 -7.74
CA ASN A 42 -14.29 -2.73 -6.64
C ASN A 42 -13.46 -2.95 -5.36
N PRO A 43 -13.66 -2.17 -4.30
CA PRO A 43 -12.96 -2.36 -3.03
C PRO A 43 -13.16 -3.75 -2.43
N ASP A 44 -14.36 -4.33 -2.55
CA ASP A 44 -14.66 -5.65 -1.98
C ASP A 44 -13.77 -6.75 -2.56
N GLU A 45 -13.55 -6.75 -3.88
CA GLU A 45 -12.66 -7.70 -4.56
C GLU A 45 -11.20 -7.54 -4.11
N ILE A 46 -10.78 -6.29 -3.87
CA ILE A 46 -9.43 -6.01 -3.38
C ILE A 46 -9.27 -6.47 -1.93
N VAL A 47 -10.26 -6.21 -1.08
CA VAL A 47 -10.26 -6.64 0.32
C VAL A 47 -10.30 -8.18 0.42
N GLU A 48 -11.10 -8.84 -0.40
CA GLU A 48 -11.14 -10.31 -0.45
C GLU A 48 -9.78 -10.90 -0.84
N LYS A 49 -9.11 -10.30 -1.82
CA LYS A 49 -7.84 -10.82 -2.35
C LYS A 49 -6.63 -10.50 -1.47
N TYR A 50 -6.55 -9.29 -0.91
CA TYR A 50 -5.35 -8.79 -0.23
C TYR A 50 -5.56 -8.48 1.26
N GLY A 51 -6.79 -8.46 1.73
CA GLY A 51 -7.16 -8.07 3.08
C GLY A 51 -7.38 -6.56 3.25
N ALA A 52 -8.24 -6.21 4.21
CA ALA A 52 -8.62 -4.82 4.49
C ALA A 52 -7.43 -3.95 4.92
N ASP A 53 -6.51 -4.49 5.72
CA ASP A 53 -5.33 -3.75 6.19
C ASP A 53 -4.39 -3.37 5.03
N THR A 54 -4.21 -4.30 4.07
CA THR A 54 -3.42 -4.03 2.87
C THR A 54 -4.05 -2.93 2.03
N PHE A 55 -5.36 -2.98 1.83
CA PHE A 55 -6.09 -1.99 1.06
C PHE A 55 -5.99 -0.60 1.70
N ARG A 56 -6.31 -0.47 2.98
CA ARG A 56 -6.23 0.80 3.72
C ARG A 56 -4.83 1.40 3.74
N MET A 57 -3.82 0.55 4.01
CA MET A 57 -2.44 1.00 4.01
C MET A 57 -1.98 1.44 2.62
N TYR A 58 -2.43 0.75 1.57
CA TYR A 58 -2.11 1.12 0.19
C TYR A 58 -2.70 2.47 -0.19
N GLU A 59 -3.94 2.77 0.18
CA GLU A 59 -4.56 4.07 -0.07
C GLU A 59 -3.78 5.21 0.60
N MET A 60 -3.32 5.02 1.83
CA MET A 60 -2.49 6.00 2.53
C MET A 60 -1.08 6.12 1.92
N PHE A 61 -0.55 5.05 1.34
CA PHE A 61 0.77 5.02 0.71
C PHE A 61 0.82 5.73 -0.65
N LEU A 62 -0.26 5.75 -1.41
CA LEU A 62 -0.30 6.26 -2.80
C LEU A 62 0.17 7.70 -2.96
N GLY A 63 0.10 8.53 -1.93
CA GLY A 63 0.57 9.92 -1.96
C GLY A 63 -0.17 10.83 -0.97
N PRO A 64 0.09 12.15 -1.01
CA PRO A 64 -0.60 13.12 -0.16
C PRO A 64 -2.12 13.06 -0.33
N VAL A 65 -2.86 13.27 0.76
CA VAL A 65 -4.33 13.11 0.77
C VAL A 65 -5.03 14.10 -0.17
N GLU A 66 -4.45 15.28 -0.38
CA GLU A 66 -5.03 16.35 -1.21
C GLU A 66 -4.84 16.13 -2.72
N GLN A 67 -4.07 15.14 -3.13
CA GLN A 67 -3.74 14.93 -4.55
C GLN A 67 -4.53 13.76 -5.14
N ASP A 68 -4.96 13.93 -6.38
CA ASP A 68 -5.49 12.83 -7.20
C ASP A 68 -4.40 11.79 -7.45
N LYS A 69 -4.77 10.51 -7.33
CA LYS A 69 -3.83 9.40 -7.39
C LYS A 69 -4.27 8.37 -8.42
N PRO A 70 -3.39 7.95 -9.33
CA PRO A 70 -3.69 6.83 -10.20
C PRO A 70 -3.73 5.54 -9.39
N TRP A 71 -4.79 4.75 -9.58
CA TRP A 71 -4.84 3.40 -9.01
C TRP A 71 -3.90 2.47 -9.80
N ASP A 72 -3.03 1.78 -9.08
CA ASP A 72 -2.19 0.72 -9.63
C ASP A 72 -2.34 -0.58 -8.82
N THR A 73 -3.03 -1.55 -9.40
CA THR A 73 -3.25 -2.85 -8.75
C THR A 73 -1.95 -3.60 -8.47
N LYS A 74 -0.87 -3.34 -9.23
CA LYS A 74 0.44 -3.95 -8.97
C LYS A 74 1.11 -3.37 -7.73
N GLY A 75 0.88 -2.10 -7.43
CA GLY A 75 1.43 -1.43 -6.27
C GLY A 75 0.94 -2.03 -4.95
N ILE A 76 -0.32 -2.49 -4.89
CA ILE A 76 -0.89 -3.09 -3.67
C ILE A 76 -0.19 -4.40 -3.27
N GLU A 77 0.35 -5.15 -4.24
CA GLU A 77 1.13 -6.37 -3.95
C GLU A 77 2.41 -6.07 -3.15
N GLY A 78 2.99 -4.88 -3.36
CA GLY A 78 4.14 -4.42 -2.58
C GLY A 78 3.81 -4.24 -1.11
N VAL A 79 2.66 -3.61 -0.82
CA VAL A 79 2.14 -3.40 0.53
C VAL A 79 1.77 -4.74 1.18
N HIS A 80 1.11 -5.62 0.45
CA HIS A 80 0.77 -6.96 0.95
C HIS A 80 2.01 -7.77 1.36
N ARG A 81 3.05 -7.79 0.51
CA ARG A 81 4.32 -8.45 0.83
C ARG A 81 5.00 -7.82 2.05
N PHE A 82 4.91 -6.51 2.19
CA PHE A 82 5.44 -5.81 3.35
C PHE A 82 4.74 -6.25 4.65
N LEU A 83 3.41 -6.25 4.70
CA LEU A 83 2.64 -6.67 5.88
C LEU A 83 2.93 -8.14 6.23
N ARG A 84 3.04 -9.03 5.24
CA ARG A 84 3.43 -10.42 5.48
C ARG A 84 4.84 -10.55 6.04
N LYS A 85 5.78 -9.73 5.57
CA LYS A 85 7.15 -9.70 6.12
C LYS A 85 7.15 -9.16 7.54
N LEU A 86 6.40 -8.09 7.81
CA LEU A 86 6.22 -7.52 9.13
C LEU A 86 5.67 -8.58 10.11
N TRP A 87 4.60 -9.26 9.72
CA TRP A 87 4.00 -10.31 10.53
C TRP A 87 5.00 -11.39 10.94
N ARG A 88 5.79 -11.88 9.98
CA ARG A 88 6.80 -12.92 10.23
C ARG A 88 7.94 -12.48 11.15
N LEU A 89 8.17 -11.18 11.36
CA LEU A 89 9.14 -10.70 12.34
C LEU A 89 8.66 -10.90 13.77
N PHE A 90 7.35 -10.89 13.99
CA PHE A 90 6.76 -10.98 15.33
C PHE A 90 6.15 -12.35 15.62
N VAL A 91 5.68 -13.04 14.60
CA VAL A 91 4.94 -14.30 14.77
C VAL A 91 5.62 -15.44 14.03
N HIS A 92 6.00 -16.46 14.78
CA HIS A 92 6.50 -17.73 14.22
C HIS A 92 5.34 -18.74 14.22
N GLU A 93 5.20 -19.51 13.14
CA GLU A 93 4.07 -20.44 12.96
C GLU A 93 3.92 -21.46 14.11
N GLU A 94 5.05 -21.98 14.62
CA GLU A 94 5.05 -22.99 15.70
C GLU A 94 5.18 -22.38 17.10
N LYS A 95 5.88 -21.24 17.25
CA LYS A 95 6.22 -20.65 18.55
C LYS A 95 5.29 -19.52 18.97
N GLY A 96 4.40 -19.08 18.07
CA GLY A 96 3.55 -17.91 18.29
C GLY A 96 4.36 -16.61 18.29
N LEU A 97 4.06 -15.71 19.20
CA LEU A 97 4.74 -14.40 19.32
C LEU A 97 6.19 -14.59 19.77
N VAL A 98 7.13 -14.13 18.94
CA VAL A 98 8.57 -14.20 19.21
C VAL A 98 9.08 -12.79 19.52
N VAL A 99 9.22 -12.49 20.81
CA VAL A 99 9.72 -11.19 21.30
C VAL A 99 11.05 -11.42 21.99
N ASN A 100 12.06 -10.62 21.63
CA ASN A 100 13.32 -10.62 22.36
C ASN A 100 13.16 -9.79 23.65
N LYS A 101 13.65 -10.32 24.77
CA LYS A 101 13.63 -9.66 26.08
C LYS A 101 14.91 -8.87 26.39
N GLU A 102 15.86 -8.82 25.46
CA GLU A 102 17.07 -8.04 25.61
C GLU A 102 16.76 -6.55 25.59
N ASN A 103 17.38 -5.78 26.48
CA ASN A 103 17.25 -4.33 26.46
C ASN A 103 17.88 -3.75 25.20
N PRO A 104 17.19 -2.82 24.54
CA PRO A 104 17.75 -2.13 23.39
C PRO A 104 18.99 -1.31 23.77
N THR A 105 19.90 -1.17 22.82
CA THR A 105 21.06 -0.27 22.93
C THR A 105 20.62 1.20 22.84
N ASP A 106 21.45 2.13 23.32
CA ASP A 106 21.20 3.58 23.21
C ASP A 106 21.01 4.02 21.74
N ALA A 107 21.72 3.40 20.82
CA ALA A 107 21.58 3.68 19.39
C ALA A 107 20.18 3.27 18.88
N GLU A 108 19.67 2.12 19.30
CA GLU A 108 18.33 1.64 18.97
C GLU A 108 17.24 2.52 19.57
N TRP A 109 17.38 2.89 20.84
CA TRP A 109 16.49 3.84 21.50
C TRP A 109 16.43 5.19 20.77
N LYS A 110 17.58 5.73 20.38
CA LYS A 110 17.67 7.00 19.65
C LYS A 110 16.93 6.96 18.31
N VAL A 111 17.04 5.84 17.58
CA VAL A 111 16.33 5.67 16.32
C VAL A 111 14.83 5.53 16.56
N LEU A 112 14.40 4.77 17.56
CA LEU A 112 12.99 4.59 17.92
C LEU A 112 12.34 5.94 18.24
N TYR A 113 12.91 6.73 19.17
CA TYR A 113 12.35 8.03 19.54
C TYR A 113 12.30 9.01 18.37
N ARG A 114 13.33 9.03 17.54
CA ARG A 114 13.32 9.85 16.32
C ARG A 114 12.17 9.48 15.39
N THR A 115 11.88 8.21 15.31
CA THR A 115 10.79 7.74 14.46
C THR A 115 9.42 8.02 15.05
N ILE A 116 9.22 7.77 16.34
CA ILE A 116 7.97 8.12 17.03
C ILE A 116 7.66 9.60 16.76
N ARG A 117 8.63 10.48 17.01
CA ARG A 117 8.48 11.91 16.74
C ARG A 117 8.12 12.19 15.28
N LYS A 118 8.80 11.55 14.33
CA LYS A 118 8.51 11.74 12.90
C LYS A 118 7.12 11.25 12.51
N VAL A 119 6.67 10.14 13.08
CA VAL A 119 5.31 9.61 12.86
C VAL A 119 4.27 10.58 13.43
N GLU A 120 4.47 11.12 14.63
CA GLU A 120 3.58 12.12 15.22
C GLU A 120 3.47 13.37 14.32
N GLU A 121 4.61 13.98 13.98
CA GLU A 121 4.67 15.17 13.13
C GLU A 121 4.01 14.95 11.74
N ASP A 122 4.25 13.82 11.11
CA ASP A 122 3.69 13.52 9.78
C ASP A 122 2.20 13.17 9.85
N THR A 123 1.76 12.55 10.95
CA THR A 123 0.33 12.25 11.17
C THR A 123 -0.47 13.53 11.40
N GLU A 124 0.04 14.47 12.19
CA GLU A 124 -0.58 15.78 12.43
C GLU A 124 -0.73 16.59 11.12
N ARG A 125 0.19 16.40 10.18
CA ARG A 125 0.18 17.05 8.85
C ARG A 125 -0.57 16.25 7.79
N PHE A 126 -1.22 15.15 8.14
CA PHE A 126 -1.87 14.22 7.20
C PHE A 126 -0.93 13.65 6.12
N SER A 127 0.38 13.63 6.38
CA SER A 127 1.41 13.08 5.48
C SER A 127 1.56 11.57 5.69
N PHE A 128 0.47 10.81 5.59
CA PHE A 128 0.45 9.37 5.88
C PHE A 128 1.36 8.55 4.95
N ASN A 129 1.54 9.00 3.72
CA ASN A 129 2.45 8.36 2.77
C ASN A 129 3.90 8.32 3.28
N THR A 130 4.37 9.38 3.93
CA THR A 130 5.73 9.42 4.51
C THR A 130 5.84 8.50 5.72
N VAL A 131 4.79 8.41 6.56
CA VAL A 131 4.72 7.46 7.68
C VAL A 131 4.87 6.03 7.18
N VAL A 132 4.10 5.65 6.15
CA VAL A 132 4.18 4.30 5.56
C VAL A 132 5.56 4.01 4.97
N ILE A 133 6.17 4.98 4.29
CA ILE A 133 7.53 4.85 3.72
C ILE A 133 8.57 4.61 4.82
N LEU A 134 8.45 5.27 5.98
CA LEU A 134 9.34 5.05 7.12
C LEU A 134 9.31 3.59 7.58
N PHE A 135 8.12 3.01 7.73
CA PHE A 135 7.99 1.59 8.10
C PHE A 135 8.55 0.65 7.03
N PHE A 136 8.34 0.93 5.76
CA PHE A 136 8.97 0.16 4.66
C PHE A 136 10.49 0.21 4.72
N HIS A 137 11.05 1.39 4.96
CA HIS A 137 12.49 1.57 5.07
C HIS A 137 13.09 0.75 6.22
N TRP A 138 12.45 0.75 7.37
CA TRP A 138 12.92 0.00 8.53
C TRP A 138 13.01 -1.50 8.28
N ILE A 139 11.95 -2.07 7.73
CA ILE A 139 11.92 -3.51 7.44
C ILE A 139 12.91 -3.89 6.35
N ARG A 140 13.11 -2.99 5.36
CA ARG A 140 14.07 -3.23 4.27
C ARG A 140 15.51 -3.21 4.77
N CYS A 141 15.85 -2.26 5.62
CA CYS A 141 17.20 -2.09 6.16
C CYS A 141 17.53 -3.09 7.27
N ASN A 142 16.61 -3.99 7.60
CA ASN A 142 16.74 -4.93 8.73
C ASN A 142 17.18 -4.20 10.02
N CYS A 143 16.66 -2.98 10.21
CA CYS A 143 17.02 -2.13 11.33
C CYS A 143 16.54 -2.80 12.63
N PRO A 144 17.37 -2.93 13.65
CA PRO A 144 17.05 -3.64 14.88
C PRO A 144 15.96 -2.98 15.74
N ILE A 145 15.36 -1.89 15.26
CA ILE A 145 14.27 -1.14 15.93
C ILE A 145 13.06 -2.03 16.28
N TRP A 146 12.80 -3.09 15.51
CA TRP A 146 11.74 -4.02 15.84
C TRP A 146 11.93 -4.67 17.21
N LYS A 147 13.20 -4.83 17.70
CA LYS A 147 13.50 -5.27 19.05
C LYS A 147 12.97 -4.29 20.10
N CYS A 148 13.15 -2.98 19.85
CA CYS A 148 12.67 -1.92 20.74
C CYS A 148 11.14 -1.82 20.78
N PHE A 149 10.49 -2.01 19.62
CA PHE A 149 9.02 -1.99 19.53
C PHE A 149 8.39 -3.13 20.36
N CYS A 150 9.01 -4.31 20.34
CA CYS A 150 8.57 -5.44 21.14
C CYS A 150 8.67 -5.16 22.64
N VAL A 151 9.75 -4.54 23.10
CA VAL A 151 9.91 -4.17 24.52
C VAL A 151 8.89 -3.12 24.94
N SER A 152 8.60 -2.13 24.10
CA SER A 152 7.61 -1.08 24.40
C SER A 152 6.19 -1.61 24.47
N ILE A 153 5.81 -2.54 23.58
CA ILE A 153 4.49 -3.19 23.64
C ILE A 153 4.38 -4.06 24.92
N TYR A 154 5.42 -4.79 25.26
CA TYR A 154 5.43 -5.63 26.46
C TYR A 154 5.29 -4.82 27.75
N LEU A 155 5.99 -3.65 27.83
CA LEU A 155 5.90 -2.74 28.99
C LEU A 155 4.54 -2.01 29.07
N ALA A 156 3.84 -1.83 27.95
CA ALA A 156 2.51 -1.22 27.93
C ALA A 156 1.37 -2.22 28.25
N THR A 157 1.64 -3.53 28.21
CA THR A 157 0.66 -4.61 28.47
C THR A 157 0.90 -5.33 29.81
N SER A 158 1.96 -5.02 30.52
CA SER A 158 2.28 -5.48 31.87
C SER A 158 1.99 -4.40 32.91
#